data_136c2bfc868ce91a5024216c66d920a1
#
_entry.id   136c2bfc868ce91a5024216c66d920a1
#
_cell.length_a   1.000
_cell.length_b   1.000
_cell.length_c   1.000
_cell.angle_alpha   90.00
_cell.angle_beta   90.00
_cell.angle_gamma   90.00
#
_symmetry.space_group_name_H-M   'P 1'
#
loop_
_entity.id
_entity.type
_entity.pdbx_description
1 polymer ?
#
loop_
_entity_poly.entity_id
_entity_poly.type
_entity_poly.pdbx_seq_one_letter_code
_entity_poly.pdbx_strand_id
1 'polypeptide(L)'
;PGSLDTIAYNTSKGAVVNFTRALAGEWGEHNITVNAIAPGFFPSKMTRGSLEKLGVDKLTEKSPLHRIGDDEDLKGVAALFASDASKHITGQILAVDGGVSVV
;
A
#
# COMPACT_ATOMS: atom_id res chain seq x y z
N PRO A 1 -0.85 -21.92 -4.23
CA PRO A 1 -1.50 -21.84 -5.51
C PRO A 1 -2.48 -20.69 -5.56
N GLY A 2 -2.46 -19.97 -6.67
CA GLY A 2 -3.30 -18.81 -6.81
C GLY A 2 -4.77 -19.17 -6.96
N SER A 3 -5.58 -18.62 -6.08
CA SER A 3 -7.01 -18.58 -6.30
C SER A 3 -7.30 -17.48 -7.31
N LEU A 4 -8.52 -17.44 -7.85
CA LEU A 4 -8.95 -16.34 -8.71
C LEU A 4 -8.81 -14.99 -7.98
N ASP A 5 -9.06 -14.98 -6.67
CA ASP A 5 -8.92 -13.78 -5.85
C ASP A 5 -7.47 -13.30 -5.82
N THR A 6 -6.51 -14.21 -5.70
CA THR A 6 -5.09 -13.88 -5.70
C THR A 6 -4.65 -13.34 -7.06
N ILE A 7 -5.13 -13.95 -8.15
CA ILE A 7 -4.82 -13.49 -9.51
C ILE A 7 -5.39 -12.09 -9.74
N ALA A 8 -6.64 -11.86 -9.35
CA ALA A 8 -7.29 -10.57 -9.49
C ALA A 8 -6.56 -9.49 -8.66
N TYR A 9 -6.15 -9.82 -7.44
CA TYR A 9 -5.41 -8.92 -6.59
C TYR A 9 -4.06 -8.52 -7.22
N ASN A 10 -3.29 -9.51 -7.69
CA ASN A 10 -1.99 -9.26 -8.32
C ASN A 10 -2.12 -8.44 -9.59
N THR A 11 -3.16 -8.70 -10.39
CA THR A 11 -3.43 -7.94 -11.60
C THR A 11 -3.77 -6.50 -11.28
N SER A 12 -4.64 -6.27 -10.30
CA SER A 12 -5.01 -4.92 -9.85
C SER A 12 -3.81 -4.15 -9.32
N LYS A 13 -2.96 -4.81 -8.54
CA LYS A 13 -1.74 -4.19 -8.00
C LYS A 13 -0.79 -3.80 -9.12
N GLY A 14 -0.58 -4.67 -10.12
CA GLY A 14 0.24 -4.36 -11.27
C GLY A 14 -0.30 -3.18 -12.07
N ALA A 15 -1.61 -3.11 -12.24
CA ALA A 15 -2.25 -2.00 -12.93
C ALA A 15 -2.03 -0.67 -12.21
N VAL A 16 -2.13 -0.64 -10.87
CA VAL A 16 -1.88 0.56 -10.07
C VAL A 16 -0.43 1.02 -10.21
N VAL A 17 0.53 0.09 -10.18
CA VAL A 17 1.94 0.41 -10.36
C VAL A 17 2.19 1.05 -11.72
N ASN A 18 1.69 0.43 -12.79
CA ASN A 18 1.88 0.94 -14.14
C ASN A 18 1.21 2.29 -14.35
N PHE A 19 0.00 2.45 -13.85
CA PHE A 19 -0.76 3.69 -13.93
C PHE A 19 -0.04 4.83 -13.19
N THR A 20 0.44 4.56 -11.98
CA THR A 20 1.17 5.54 -11.17
C THR A 20 2.43 6.02 -11.90
N ARG A 21 3.19 5.08 -12.45
CA ARG A 21 4.42 5.41 -13.17
C ARG A 21 4.15 6.18 -14.45
N ALA A 22 3.14 5.79 -15.20
CA ALA A 22 2.78 6.45 -16.44
C ALA A 22 2.34 7.89 -16.19
N LEU A 23 1.47 8.11 -15.20
CA LEU A 23 1.03 9.46 -14.85
C LEU A 23 2.17 10.31 -14.31
N ALA A 24 3.04 9.73 -13.48
CA ALA A 24 4.19 10.47 -12.95
C ALA A 24 5.09 10.96 -14.07
N GLY A 25 5.34 10.11 -15.06
CA GLY A 25 6.16 10.49 -16.22
C GLY A 25 5.52 11.57 -17.07
N GLU A 26 4.20 11.49 -17.25
CA GLU A 26 3.47 12.44 -18.10
C GLU A 26 3.26 13.80 -17.41
N TRP A 27 2.95 13.78 -16.12
CA TRP A 27 2.58 14.99 -15.39
C TRP A 27 3.75 15.70 -14.71
N GLY A 28 4.94 15.10 -14.72
CA GLY A 28 6.12 15.69 -14.11
C GLY A 28 6.48 17.05 -14.70
N GLU A 29 6.29 17.24 -15.99
CA GLU A 29 6.55 18.52 -16.64
C GLU A 29 5.66 19.65 -16.11
N HIS A 30 4.52 19.29 -15.50
CA HIS A 30 3.60 20.26 -14.90
C HIS A 30 3.86 20.43 -13.40
N ASN A 31 4.97 19.89 -12.90
CA ASN A 31 5.32 19.92 -11.48
C ASN A 31 4.29 19.23 -10.59
N ILE A 32 3.71 18.14 -11.11
CA ILE A 32 2.76 17.31 -10.36
C ILE A 32 3.42 15.98 -10.05
N THR A 33 3.42 15.62 -8.77
CA THR A 33 3.91 14.30 -8.33
C THR A 33 2.76 13.32 -8.23
N VAL A 34 3.02 12.06 -8.61
CA VAL A 34 2.03 11.00 -8.55
C VAL A 34 2.66 9.80 -7.87
N ASN A 35 2.16 9.46 -6.70
CA ASN A 35 2.65 8.35 -5.91
C ASN A 35 1.49 7.51 -5.42
N ALA A 36 1.75 6.27 -5.04
CA ALA A 36 0.73 5.37 -4.51
C ALA A 36 1.16 4.82 -3.17
N ILE A 37 0.17 4.55 -2.32
CA ILE A 37 0.37 3.90 -1.03
C ILE A 37 -0.24 2.51 -1.14
N ALA A 38 0.55 1.48 -0.82
CA ALA A 38 0.10 0.10 -0.81
C ALA A 38 0.00 -0.37 0.64
N PRO A 39 -1.16 -0.25 1.28
CA PRO A 39 -1.32 -0.69 2.66
C PRO A 39 -1.38 -2.21 2.75
N GLY A 40 -0.91 -2.74 3.87
CA GLY A 40 -1.10 -4.15 4.20
C GLY A 40 -2.44 -4.37 4.90
N PHE A 41 -2.42 -5.13 6.00
CA PHE A 41 -3.64 -5.39 6.76
C PHE A 41 -3.92 -4.24 7.73
N PHE A 42 -5.03 -3.55 7.50
CA PHE A 42 -5.51 -2.46 8.34
C PHE A 42 -6.97 -2.73 8.71
N PRO A 43 -7.40 -2.42 9.93
CA PRO A 43 -8.80 -2.58 10.30
C PRO A 43 -9.69 -1.70 9.42
N SER A 44 -10.64 -2.33 8.74
CA SER A 44 -11.62 -1.63 7.92
C SER A 44 -12.88 -2.48 7.81
N LYS A 45 -13.95 -1.91 7.30
CA LYS A 45 -15.19 -2.67 7.07
C LYS A 45 -14.97 -3.84 6.12
N MET A 46 -14.13 -3.66 5.12
CA MET A 46 -13.87 -4.68 4.10
C MET A 46 -12.97 -5.81 4.60
N THR A 47 -12.01 -5.49 5.47
CA THR A 47 -11.02 -6.46 5.94
C THR A 47 -11.36 -7.08 7.30
N ARG A 48 -12.33 -6.51 8.04
CA ARG A 48 -12.70 -6.98 9.37
C ARG A 48 -13.04 -8.47 9.40
N GLY A 49 -13.87 -8.93 8.45
CA GLY A 49 -14.23 -10.33 8.37
C GLY A 49 -13.03 -11.23 8.07
N SER A 50 -12.12 -10.78 7.21
CA SER A 50 -10.90 -11.53 6.91
C SER A 50 -9.98 -11.59 8.12
N LEU A 51 -9.85 -10.50 8.87
CA LEU A 51 -9.05 -10.47 10.10
C LEU A 51 -9.59 -11.40 11.14
N GLU A 52 -10.92 -11.42 11.34
CA GLU A 52 -11.56 -12.33 12.30
C GLU A 52 -11.40 -13.79 11.87
N LYS A 53 -11.58 -14.07 10.59
CA LYS A 53 -11.50 -15.42 10.02
C LYS A 53 -10.10 -16.00 10.08
N LEU A 54 -9.08 -15.21 9.79
CA LEU A 54 -7.69 -15.64 9.75
C LEU A 54 -7.00 -15.57 11.12
N GLY A 55 -7.55 -14.78 12.02
CA GLY A 55 -6.96 -14.53 13.31
C GLY A 55 -5.90 -13.42 13.25
N VAL A 56 -6.07 -12.42 14.09
CA VAL A 56 -5.14 -11.29 14.20
C VAL A 56 -3.73 -11.77 14.53
N ASP A 57 -3.62 -12.78 15.40
CA ASP A 57 -2.32 -13.31 15.81
C ASP A 57 -1.53 -13.91 14.65
N LYS A 58 -2.20 -14.61 13.73
CA LYS A 58 -1.53 -15.18 12.55
C LYS A 58 -1.00 -14.09 11.62
N LEU A 59 -1.77 -13.03 11.40
CA LEU A 59 -1.36 -11.92 10.55
C LEU A 59 -0.20 -11.15 11.19
N THR A 60 -0.27 -10.93 12.49
CA THR A 60 0.79 -10.30 13.26
C THR A 60 2.08 -11.12 13.20
N GLU A 61 1.95 -12.43 13.32
CA GLU A 61 3.08 -13.34 13.30
C GLU A 61 3.81 -13.33 11.94
N LYS A 62 3.06 -13.22 10.84
CA LYS A 62 3.63 -13.19 9.49
C LYS A 62 4.29 -11.86 9.14
N SER A 63 3.92 -10.78 9.81
CA SER A 63 4.49 -9.47 9.57
C SER A 63 5.86 -9.36 10.24
N PRO A 64 6.92 -8.97 9.53
CA PRO A 64 8.24 -8.74 10.14
C PRO A 64 8.20 -7.81 11.35
N LEU A 65 7.35 -6.77 11.34
CA LEU A 65 7.22 -5.88 12.49
C LEU A 65 6.28 -6.44 13.56
N HIS A 66 5.67 -7.59 13.33
CA HIS A 66 4.78 -8.26 14.28
C HIS A 66 3.64 -7.37 14.76
N ARG A 67 3.04 -6.61 13.84
CA ARG A 67 1.90 -5.76 14.15
C ARG A 67 1.02 -5.52 12.93
N ILE A 68 -0.22 -5.18 13.17
CA ILE A 68 -1.16 -4.73 12.15
C ILE A 68 -1.14 -3.20 12.18
N GLY A 69 -1.20 -2.58 11.00
CA GLY A 69 -1.22 -1.14 10.91
C GLY A 69 -2.48 -0.52 11.47
N ASP A 70 -2.39 0.74 11.86
CA ASP A 70 -3.53 1.54 12.29
C ASP A 70 -3.60 2.83 11.48
N ASP A 71 -4.62 3.66 11.75
CA ASP A 71 -4.83 4.89 10.98
C ASP A 71 -3.63 5.83 10.99
N GLU A 72 -2.88 5.86 12.09
CA GLU A 72 -1.72 6.75 12.19
C GLU A 72 -0.62 6.34 11.22
N ASP A 73 -0.49 5.05 10.92
CA ASP A 73 0.52 4.56 9.99
C ASP A 73 0.28 5.06 8.57
N LEU A 74 -0.97 5.27 8.19
CA LEU A 74 -1.30 5.80 6.85
C LEU A 74 -1.31 7.32 6.81
N LYS A 75 -1.69 7.96 7.90
CA LYS A 75 -1.73 9.44 7.99
C LYS A 75 -0.37 10.06 7.77
N GLY A 76 0.68 9.50 8.37
CA GLY A 76 2.04 10.00 8.22
C GLY A 76 2.52 9.95 6.77
N VAL A 77 2.24 8.85 6.07
CA VAL A 77 2.62 8.69 4.67
C VAL A 77 1.82 9.66 3.79
N ALA A 78 0.52 9.78 4.02
CA ALA A 78 -0.31 10.71 3.27
C ALA A 78 0.16 12.16 3.47
N ALA A 79 0.51 12.54 4.70
CA ALA A 79 1.03 13.86 5.00
C ALA A 79 2.36 14.11 4.29
N LEU A 80 3.25 13.12 4.25
CA LEU A 80 4.51 13.21 3.53
C LEU A 80 4.26 13.49 2.04
N PHE A 81 3.44 12.67 1.39
CA PHE A 81 3.19 12.80 -0.05
C PHE A 81 2.44 14.08 -0.41
N ALA A 82 1.66 14.63 0.51
CA ALA A 82 0.90 15.87 0.29
C ALA A 82 1.72 17.13 0.60
N SER A 83 2.93 16.99 1.11
CA SER A 83 3.74 18.13 1.54
C SER A 83 4.94 18.37 0.64
N ASP A 84 5.56 19.54 0.80
CA ASP A 84 6.78 19.89 0.07
C ASP A 84 7.97 19.01 0.46
N ALA A 85 7.88 18.29 1.57
CA ALA A 85 8.92 17.33 1.96
C ALA A 85 9.12 16.23 0.91
N SER A 86 8.11 15.95 0.11
CA SER A 86 8.16 14.94 -0.96
C SER A 86 8.21 15.55 -2.36
N LYS A 87 8.57 16.82 -2.50
CA LYS A 87 8.53 17.51 -3.80
C LYS A 87 9.41 16.89 -4.88
N HIS A 88 10.37 16.07 -4.51
CA HIS A 88 11.25 15.37 -5.43
C HIS A 88 10.96 13.87 -5.51
N ILE A 89 9.78 13.45 -5.04
CA ILE A 89 9.35 12.05 -5.05
C ILE A 89 8.16 11.93 -5.99
N THR A 90 8.30 11.12 -7.03
CA THR A 90 7.20 10.84 -7.95
C THR A 90 7.37 9.45 -8.57
N GLY A 91 6.27 8.84 -8.97
CA GLY A 91 6.27 7.51 -9.59
C GLY A 91 6.55 6.37 -8.62
N GLN A 92 6.44 6.60 -7.32
CA GLN A 92 6.77 5.62 -6.31
C GLN A 92 5.53 4.95 -5.74
N ILE A 93 5.71 3.69 -5.38
CA ILE A 93 4.69 2.91 -4.66
C ILE A 93 5.30 2.56 -3.31
N LEU A 94 4.75 3.11 -2.24
CA LEU A 94 5.27 2.86 -0.89
C LEU A 94 4.39 1.84 -0.18
N ALA A 95 4.98 0.69 0.14
CA ALA A 95 4.30 -0.32 0.93
C ALA A 95 4.30 0.07 2.40
N VAL A 96 3.13 0.03 3.02
CA VAL A 96 2.95 0.31 4.45
C VAL A 96 2.32 -0.95 5.04
N ASP A 97 3.12 -1.98 5.22
CA ASP A 97 2.64 -3.34 5.47
C ASP A 97 3.43 -4.09 6.56
N GLY A 98 4.20 -3.37 7.36
CA GLY A 98 5.00 -3.99 8.42
C GLY A 98 6.10 -4.92 7.89
N GLY A 99 6.43 -4.83 6.62
CA GLY A 99 7.46 -5.64 5.98
C GLY A 99 6.95 -6.91 5.30
N VAL A 100 5.64 -7.13 5.24
CA VAL A 100 5.06 -8.35 4.64
C VAL A 100 5.52 -8.54 3.19
N SER A 101 5.66 -7.46 2.42
CA SER A 101 6.02 -7.56 1.00
C SER A 101 7.47 -8.01 0.75
N VAL A 102 8.32 -8.04 1.77
CA VAL A 102 9.73 -8.45 1.61
C VAL A 102 10.02 -9.87 2.09
N VAL A 103 8.99 -10.59 2.50
CA VAL A 103 9.14 -11.98 2.96
C VAL A 103 8.35 -12.95 2.11
#